data_26e9b4968f6ab614ac68595ee800fb66
#
_entry.id   26e9b4968f6ab614ac68595ee800fb66
#
_cell.length_a   1.000
_cell.length_b   1.000
_cell.length_c   1.000
_cell.angle_alpha   90.00
_cell.angle_beta   90.00
_cell.angle_gamma   90.00
#
_symmetry.space_group_name_H-M   'P 1'
#
loop_
_entity.id
_entity.type
_entity.pdbx_description
1 polymer ?
#
loop_
_entity_poly.entity_id
_entity_poly.type
_entity_poly.pdbx_seq_one_letter_code
_entity_poly.pdbx_strand_id
1 'polypeptide(L)'
;MSETEKYRMGPAAIHYNGQLMDWLTRGAEVVITPQLKNIPFDQDPDYDDVLSGLSAEVRIAMAVKTSEDMGVLLPYINKIVDGDKVLFDGVVDVGRSMRAQGKPLLLTALDAEEGDVSNDFYMPRATCISPFRLVYKSDDEQIVEATFKGYSQDRITKRKFQIGDRAAVADTTAPEVESTSPEEGGTAAKAAGLKIDFVMSEDILADTVIKANTIMAKAADQTVFTDYNVSYISATKTIRLTTTEALAASTEYVVILGMGIKDLNGNPLEPYVLKFTTGS
;
A
#
# COMPACT_ATOMS: atom_id res chain seq x y z
N MET A 1 -11.48 -22.02 -8.62
CA MET A 1 -11.56 -22.11 -7.14
C MET A 1 -10.55 -21.10 -6.62
N SER A 2 -11.00 -20.04 -5.99
CA SER A 2 -10.14 -19.02 -5.41
C SER A 2 -9.41 -19.66 -4.22
N GLU A 3 -8.10 -19.85 -4.33
CA GLU A 3 -7.27 -20.12 -3.17
C GLU A 3 -7.32 -18.87 -2.30
N THR A 4 -7.92 -19.01 -1.13
CA THR A 4 -7.87 -18.00 -0.09
C THR A 4 -6.41 -17.88 0.30
N GLU A 5 -5.76 -16.76 -0.07
CA GLU A 5 -4.41 -16.43 0.40
C GLU A 5 -4.42 -16.45 1.93
N LYS A 6 -3.84 -17.49 2.50
CA LYS A 6 -3.65 -17.58 3.94
C LYS A 6 -2.39 -16.78 4.27
N TYR A 7 -2.56 -15.63 4.90
CA TYR A 7 -1.45 -14.96 5.56
C TYR A 7 -0.86 -15.92 6.61
N ARG A 8 0.26 -16.55 6.29
CA ARG A 8 1.00 -17.39 7.21
C ARG A 8 2.01 -16.52 7.93
N MET A 9 1.73 -16.20 9.17
CA MET A 9 2.71 -15.63 10.09
C MET A 9 3.43 -16.80 10.79
N GLY A 10 4.45 -17.36 10.12
CA GLY A 10 5.35 -18.36 10.65
C GLY A 10 6.57 -17.74 11.36
N PRO A 11 7.53 -18.56 11.79
CA PRO A 11 8.81 -18.07 12.28
C PRO A 11 9.49 -17.22 11.19
N ALA A 12 10.16 -16.14 11.61
CA ALA A 12 10.81 -15.21 10.70
C ALA A 12 12.34 -15.22 10.90
N ALA A 13 13.08 -15.12 9.79
CA ALA A 13 14.46 -14.69 9.79
C ALA A 13 14.53 -13.18 9.96
N ILE A 14 15.40 -12.70 10.84
CA ILE A 14 15.57 -11.28 11.10
C ILE A 14 16.96 -10.85 10.66
N HIS A 15 17.01 -9.85 9.80
CA HIS A 15 18.25 -9.20 9.39
C HIS A 15 18.29 -7.78 9.92
N TYR A 16 19.34 -7.44 10.64
CA TYR A 16 19.60 -6.08 11.10
C TYR A 16 20.87 -5.55 10.49
N ASN A 17 20.81 -4.42 9.82
CA ASN A 17 21.92 -3.84 9.07
C ASN A 17 22.55 -4.83 8.04
N GLY A 18 21.72 -5.70 7.44
CA GLY A 18 22.14 -6.72 6.49
C GLY A 18 22.72 -8.00 7.10
N GLN A 19 22.87 -8.07 8.40
CA GLN A 19 23.36 -9.26 9.10
C GLN A 19 22.19 -10.08 9.66
N LEU A 20 22.21 -11.40 9.43
CA LEU A 20 21.22 -12.31 9.98
C LEU A 20 21.39 -12.40 11.50
N MET A 21 20.29 -12.24 12.22
CA MET A 21 20.21 -12.46 13.67
C MET A 21 19.76 -13.91 13.92
N ASP A 22 20.69 -14.84 14.04
CA ASP A 22 20.44 -16.28 14.04
C ASP A 22 20.13 -16.91 15.42
N TRP A 23 20.00 -16.08 16.46
CA TRP A 23 19.79 -16.53 17.85
C TRP A 23 18.43 -16.14 18.43
N LEU A 24 17.41 -16.15 17.62
CA LEU A 24 16.03 -15.91 18.07
C LEU A 24 15.49 -17.12 18.83
N THR A 25 14.97 -16.88 20.03
CA THR A 25 14.45 -17.97 20.87
C THR A 25 12.94 -18.13 20.82
N ARG A 26 12.19 -17.09 20.45
CA ARG A 26 10.71 -17.07 20.52
C ARG A 26 10.01 -16.36 19.36
N GLY A 27 10.69 -16.16 18.24
CA GLY A 27 10.13 -15.45 17.09
C GLY A 27 10.13 -13.92 17.26
N ALA A 28 9.39 -13.25 16.38
CA ALA A 28 9.25 -11.81 16.36
C ALA A 28 7.78 -11.39 16.37
N GLU A 29 7.46 -10.29 17.05
CA GLU A 29 6.16 -9.65 17.04
C GLU A 29 6.28 -8.27 16.40
N VAL A 30 5.44 -8.00 15.39
CA VAL A 30 5.34 -6.68 14.77
C VAL A 30 4.11 -5.97 15.33
N VAL A 31 4.31 -4.77 15.87
CA VAL A 31 3.25 -3.95 16.44
C VAL A 31 3.17 -2.63 15.68
N ILE A 32 2.05 -2.41 14.99
CA ILE A 32 1.76 -1.17 14.27
C ILE A 32 0.63 -0.47 15.00
N THR A 33 0.89 0.75 15.50
CA THR A 33 -0.08 1.50 16.30
C THR A 33 -0.40 2.83 15.62
N PRO A 34 -1.64 3.02 15.12
CA PRO A 34 -2.11 4.32 14.68
C PRO A 34 -2.21 5.28 15.86
N GLN A 35 -1.83 6.53 15.65
CA GLN A 35 -2.03 7.62 16.59
C GLN A 35 -3.19 8.47 16.05
N LEU A 36 -4.33 8.41 16.72
CA LEU A 36 -5.52 9.14 16.35
C LEU A 36 -5.61 10.44 17.15
N LYS A 37 -6.16 11.45 16.53
CA LYS A 37 -6.55 12.69 17.17
C LYS A 37 -8.04 12.88 16.97
N ASN A 38 -8.77 12.87 18.07
CA ASN A 38 -10.20 13.12 18.06
C ASN A 38 -10.48 14.57 17.66
N ILE A 39 -11.48 14.76 16.79
CA ILE A 39 -12.03 16.06 16.40
C ILE A 39 -13.47 16.15 16.92
N PRO A 40 -13.69 16.79 18.06
CA PRO A 40 -15.04 16.95 18.61
C PRO A 40 -15.83 17.96 17.79
N PHE A 41 -17.15 17.74 17.70
CA PHE A 41 -18.13 18.70 17.22
C PHE A 41 -19.07 19.11 18.36
N ASP A 42 -19.68 20.30 18.29
CA ASP A 42 -20.37 20.97 19.40
C ASP A 42 -21.49 20.13 20.07
N GLN A 43 -22.03 19.12 19.39
CA GLN A 43 -23.07 18.21 19.88
C GLN A 43 -22.67 16.72 19.83
N ASP A 44 -21.48 16.41 19.33
CA ASP A 44 -20.94 15.08 19.24
C ASP A 44 -19.46 15.07 19.60
N PRO A 45 -19.08 14.65 20.81
CA PRO A 45 -17.70 14.67 21.27
C PRO A 45 -16.79 13.66 20.53
N ASP A 46 -17.38 12.66 19.85
CA ASP A 46 -16.67 11.60 19.12
C ASP A 46 -16.96 11.65 17.61
N TYR A 47 -17.10 12.86 17.06
CA TYR A 47 -17.52 13.07 15.67
C TYR A 47 -16.58 12.44 14.65
N ASP A 48 -15.24 12.60 14.81
CA ASP A 48 -14.27 12.05 13.89
C ASP A 48 -12.90 11.84 14.55
N ASP A 49 -12.19 10.78 14.13
CA ASP A 49 -10.83 10.47 14.51
C ASP A 49 -9.88 10.61 13.32
N VAL A 50 -9.02 11.61 13.34
CA VAL A 50 -8.04 11.84 12.28
C VAL A 50 -6.71 11.19 12.63
N LEU A 51 -6.12 10.45 11.68
CA LEU A 51 -4.80 9.88 11.81
C LEU A 51 -3.73 10.98 11.96
N SER A 52 -3.17 11.12 13.15
CA SER A 52 -2.14 12.12 13.48
C SER A 52 -0.73 11.55 13.38
N GLY A 53 -0.57 10.22 13.40
CA GLY A 53 0.71 9.55 13.32
C GLY A 53 0.61 8.05 13.27
N LEU A 54 1.74 7.39 13.09
CA LEU A 54 1.87 5.93 13.05
C LEU A 54 3.14 5.53 13.77
N SER A 55 3.07 4.54 14.68
CA SER A 55 4.22 3.89 15.31
C SER A 55 4.37 2.49 14.76
N ALA A 56 5.60 2.07 14.53
CA ALA A 56 5.93 0.69 14.17
C ALA A 56 7.04 0.20 15.09
N GLU A 57 6.82 -0.96 15.71
CA GLU A 57 7.76 -1.59 16.63
C GLU A 57 7.88 -3.08 16.28
N VAL A 58 9.09 -3.62 16.42
CA VAL A 58 9.36 -5.05 16.36
C VAL A 58 9.91 -5.51 17.68
N ARG A 59 9.27 -6.48 18.30
CA ARG A 59 9.69 -7.10 19.57
C ARG A 59 10.25 -8.47 19.27
N ILE A 60 11.44 -8.73 19.78
CA ILE A 60 12.16 -9.99 19.62
C ILE A 60 12.74 -10.44 20.94
N ALA A 61 12.79 -11.77 21.16
CA ALA A 61 13.55 -12.37 22.25
C ALA A 61 14.80 -13.00 21.65
N MET A 62 15.98 -12.53 22.06
CA MET A 62 17.26 -13.00 21.52
C MET A 62 18.24 -13.40 22.62
N ALA A 63 19.06 -14.43 22.35
CA ALA A 63 20.17 -14.77 23.19
C ALA A 63 21.40 -13.90 22.82
N VAL A 64 22.03 -13.26 23.80
CA VAL A 64 23.22 -12.43 23.58
C VAL A 64 24.45 -13.31 23.69
N LYS A 65 25.19 -13.50 22.60
CA LYS A 65 26.37 -14.37 22.55
C LYS A 65 27.67 -13.62 22.31
N THR A 66 27.59 -12.47 21.61
CA THR A 66 28.77 -11.74 21.18
C THR A 66 28.72 -10.26 21.53
N SER A 67 29.89 -9.60 21.46
CA SER A 67 29.95 -8.14 21.61
C SER A 67 29.25 -7.39 20.46
N GLU A 68 29.08 -8.04 19.30
CA GLU A 68 28.36 -7.46 18.19
C GLU A 68 26.85 -7.39 18.48
N ASP A 69 26.30 -8.46 19.08
CA ASP A 69 24.91 -8.49 19.55
C ASP A 69 24.65 -7.38 20.57
N MET A 70 25.57 -7.19 21.51
CA MET A 70 25.49 -6.07 22.44
C MET A 70 25.47 -4.71 21.73
N GLY A 71 26.27 -4.54 20.67
CA GLY A 71 26.31 -3.32 19.88
C GLY A 71 24.97 -3.00 19.18
N VAL A 72 24.23 -4.03 18.76
CA VAL A 72 22.87 -3.90 18.20
C VAL A 72 21.87 -3.44 19.27
N LEU A 73 21.96 -4.02 20.47
CA LEU A 73 21.03 -3.74 21.57
C LEU A 73 21.31 -2.40 22.27
N LEU A 74 22.52 -1.90 22.18
CA LEU A 74 23.00 -0.70 22.88
C LEU A 74 23.43 0.42 21.91
N PRO A 75 22.58 0.87 20.99
CA PRO A 75 22.95 1.89 19.99
C PRO A 75 23.26 3.26 20.59
N TYR A 76 22.92 3.47 21.85
CA TYR A 76 23.11 4.71 22.60
C TYR A 76 24.39 4.72 23.44
N ILE A 77 25.16 3.61 23.44
CA ILE A 77 26.44 3.49 24.14
C ILE A 77 27.61 3.56 23.14
N ASN A 78 28.74 4.09 23.56
CA ASN A 78 29.94 4.13 22.74
C ASN A 78 30.62 2.76 22.74
N LYS A 79 30.83 2.19 21.53
CA LYS A 79 31.65 0.98 21.37
C LYS A 79 33.09 1.40 21.02
N ILE A 80 34.04 1.01 21.85
CA ILE A 80 35.46 1.22 21.63
C ILE A 80 36.08 -0.13 21.28
N VAL A 81 36.85 -0.18 20.19
CA VAL A 81 37.56 -1.39 19.75
C VAL A 81 39.06 -1.08 19.69
N ASP A 82 39.86 -1.89 20.40
CA ASP A 82 41.32 -1.84 20.40
C ASP A 82 41.88 -3.26 20.17
N GLY A 83 42.21 -3.57 18.92
CA GLY A 83 42.56 -4.93 18.49
C GLY A 83 41.40 -5.89 18.76
N ASP A 84 41.66 -6.95 19.54
CA ASP A 84 40.62 -7.94 19.89
C ASP A 84 39.79 -7.53 21.13
N LYS A 85 40.06 -6.36 21.71
CA LYS A 85 39.37 -5.89 22.92
C LYS A 85 38.19 -5.00 22.54
N VAL A 86 37.05 -5.29 23.12
CA VAL A 86 35.81 -4.50 22.92
C VAL A 86 35.35 -3.97 24.28
N LEU A 87 35.12 -2.66 24.35
CA LEU A 87 34.58 -1.97 25.51
C LEU A 87 33.29 -1.24 25.10
N PHE A 88 32.23 -1.44 25.87
CA PHE A 88 31.02 -0.60 25.81
C PHE A 88 31.10 0.43 26.94
N ASP A 89 31.32 1.68 26.56
CA ASP A 89 31.46 2.80 27.48
C ASP A 89 30.15 3.56 27.63
N GLY A 90 29.61 3.57 28.84
CA GLY A 90 28.35 4.17 29.21
C GLY A 90 28.37 5.70 29.31
N VAL A 91 29.25 6.40 28.60
CA VAL A 91 29.23 7.85 28.53
C VAL A 91 27.93 8.33 27.89
N VAL A 92 27.17 9.12 28.64
CA VAL A 92 25.85 9.62 28.19
C VAL A 92 26.04 10.86 27.29
N ASP A 93 25.74 10.69 26.01
CA ASP A 93 25.67 11.79 25.06
C ASP A 93 24.19 12.26 24.97
N VAL A 94 23.83 13.16 25.86
CA VAL A 94 22.47 13.73 25.93
C VAL A 94 22.18 14.53 24.65
N GLY A 95 21.08 14.18 23.97
CA GLY A 95 20.71 14.79 22.69
C GLY A 95 21.09 13.97 21.47
N ARG A 96 21.73 12.81 21.64
CA ARG A 96 21.99 11.87 20.52
C ARG A 96 20.70 11.46 19.83
N SER A 97 20.66 11.61 18.52
CA SER A 97 19.50 11.24 17.73
C SER A 97 19.38 9.72 17.55
N MET A 98 18.38 9.09 18.16
CA MET A 98 18.07 7.68 17.97
C MET A 98 17.71 7.35 16.52
N ARG A 99 17.05 8.27 15.82
CA ARG A 99 16.78 8.14 14.39
C ARG A 99 18.07 8.07 13.57
N ALA A 100 19.08 8.85 13.91
CA ALA A 100 20.37 8.84 13.20
C ALA A 100 21.13 7.53 13.40
N GLN A 101 20.93 6.86 14.52
CA GLN A 101 21.51 5.55 14.82
C GLN A 101 20.73 4.39 14.15
N GLY A 102 19.52 4.65 13.64
CA GLY A 102 18.65 3.64 13.05
C GLY A 102 19.28 2.97 11.82
N LYS A 103 19.21 1.63 11.80
CA LYS A 103 19.68 0.76 10.71
C LYS A 103 18.51 0.02 10.10
N PRO A 104 18.64 -0.50 8.87
CA PRO A 104 17.60 -1.33 8.26
C PRO A 104 17.33 -2.61 9.09
N LEU A 105 16.04 -2.91 9.29
CA LEU A 105 15.57 -4.16 9.87
C LEU A 105 14.64 -4.84 8.88
N LEU A 106 14.90 -6.10 8.55
CA LEU A 106 14.10 -6.92 7.65
C LEU A 106 13.69 -8.20 8.37
N LEU A 107 12.41 -8.52 8.31
CA LEU A 107 11.85 -9.81 8.70
C LEU A 107 11.36 -10.52 7.45
N THR A 108 11.82 -11.75 7.24
CA THR A 108 11.39 -12.62 6.13
C THR A 108 10.77 -13.88 6.72
N ALA A 109 9.61 -14.29 6.25
CA ALA A 109 8.95 -15.50 6.71
C ALA A 109 9.78 -16.75 6.31
N LEU A 110 10.06 -17.65 7.26
CA LEU A 110 10.89 -18.83 7.02
C LEU A 110 10.15 -19.96 6.30
N ASP A 111 8.83 -19.96 6.33
CA ASP A 111 7.94 -20.92 5.67
C ASP A 111 7.43 -20.45 4.30
N ALA A 112 7.91 -19.30 3.83
CA ALA A 112 7.70 -18.85 2.47
C ALA A 112 8.54 -19.67 1.47
N GLU A 113 8.07 -19.78 0.23
CA GLU A 113 8.87 -20.38 -0.86
C GLU A 113 10.13 -19.56 -1.10
N GLU A 114 11.20 -20.19 -1.59
CA GLU A 114 12.47 -19.50 -1.86
C GLU A 114 12.26 -18.34 -2.85
N GLY A 115 12.55 -17.11 -2.40
CA GLY A 115 12.36 -15.90 -3.18
C GLY A 115 10.99 -15.22 -3.03
N ASP A 116 10.05 -15.81 -2.29
CA ASP A 116 8.79 -15.13 -1.95
C ASP A 116 9.02 -14.07 -0.87
N VAL A 117 8.88 -12.82 -1.25
CA VAL A 117 9.03 -11.62 -0.40
C VAL A 117 7.68 -10.94 -0.12
N SER A 118 6.57 -11.58 -0.49
CA SER A 118 5.21 -11.00 -0.37
C SER A 118 4.81 -10.68 1.07
N ASN A 119 5.42 -11.36 2.05
CA ASN A 119 5.17 -11.20 3.47
C ASN A 119 6.35 -10.56 4.23
N ASP A 120 7.34 -10.03 3.52
CA ASP A 120 8.47 -9.35 4.15
C ASP A 120 7.99 -8.11 4.91
N PHE A 121 8.53 -7.94 6.14
CA PHE A 121 8.36 -6.70 6.90
C PHE A 121 9.69 -5.97 7.00
N TYR A 122 9.73 -4.74 6.54
CA TYR A 122 10.94 -3.94 6.46
C TYR A 122 10.80 -2.58 7.14
N MET A 123 11.74 -2.25 8.00
CA MET A 123 11.90 -0.90 8.56
C MET A 123 13.22 -0.30 8.06
N PRO A 124 13.21 0.80 7.28
CA PRO A 124 14.43 1.42 6.76
C PRO A 124 15.33 2.02 7.84
N ARG A 125 14.76 2.41 8.97
CA ARG A 125 15.47 2.94 10.15
C ARG A 125 14.84 2.41 11.41
N ALA A 126 15.43 1.35 11.97
CA ALA A 126 15.04 0.75 13.23
C ALA A 126 16.16 0.93 14.26
N THR A 127 15.81 1.22 15.49
CA THR A 127 16.76 1.35 16.60
C THR A 127 16.19 0.63 17.81
N CYS A 128 17.01 -0.14 18.50
CA CYS A 128 16.63 -0.76 19.76
C CYS A 128 16.43 0.33 20.83
N ILE A 129 15.24 0.28 21.48
CA ILE A 129 14.84 1.26 22.50
C ILE A 129 14.57 0.60 23.87
N SER A 130 14.63 -0.74 23.95
CA SER A 130 14.38 -1.44 25.20
C SER A 130 15.52 -1.22 26.21
N PRO A 131 15.19 -1.28 27.50
CA PRO A 131 16.20 -1.35 28.52
C PRO A 131 17.01 -2.63 28.35
N PHE A 132 18.34 -2.53 28.48
CA PHE A 132 19.22 -3.68 28.48
C PHE A 132 19.46 -4.17 29.90
N ARG A 133 19.21 -5.45 30.17
CA ARG A 133 19.39 -6.07 31.47
C ARG A 133 20.37 -7.22 31.37
N LEU A 134 21.50 -7.10 32.06
CA LEU A 134 22.46 -8.21 32.27
C LEU A 134 22.08 -9.00 33.51
N VAL A 135 21.95 -10.32 33.36
CA VAL A 135 21.70 -11.24 34.47
C VAL A 135 22.82 -12.26 34.52
N TYR A 136 23.60 -12.23 35.59
CA TYR A 136 24.69 -13.18 35.81
C TYR A 136 24.17 -14.36 36.63
N LYS A 137 23.76 -15.45 35.92
CA LYS A 137 23.35 -16.73 36.52
C LYS A 137 24.19 -17.84 35.90
N SER A 138 24.41 -18.93 36.67
CA SER A 138 25.22 -20.06 36.23
C SER A 138 24.51 -21.03 35.29
N ASP A 139 23.19 -21.05 35.26
CA ASP A 139 22.40 -22.16 34.69
C ASP A 139 21.42 -21.75 33.56
N ASP A 140 21.39 -20.49 33.16
CA ASP A 140 20.44 -19.99 32.12
C ASP A 140 21.14 -19.22 31.00
N GLU A 141 20.69 -19.43 29.76
CA GLU A 141 21.03 -18.55 28.65
C GLU A 141 20.49 -17.14 28.90
N GLN A 142 21.31 -16.13 28.60
CA GLN A 142 20.87 -14.74 28.73
C GLN A 142 19.97 -14.36 27.57
N ILE A 143 18.67 -14.43 27.79
CA ILE A 143 17.67 -13.97 26.83
C ILE A 143 17.34 -12.51 27.13
N VAL A 144 17.43 -11.67 26.12
CA VAL A 144 17.06 -10.25 26.17
C VAL A 144 15.85 -10.02 25.30
N GLU A 145 14.81 -9.40 25.86
CA GLU A 145 13.69 -8.91 25.09
C GLU A 145 14.04 -7.54 24.51
N ALA A 146 14.20 -7.48 23.20
CA ALA A 146 14.56 -6.27 22.48
C ALA A 146 13.36 -5.71 21.74
N THR A 147 13.13 -4.39 21.85
CA THR A 147 12.13 -3.66 21.08
C THR A 147 12.83 -2.70 20.14
N PHE A 148 12.64 -2.92 18.84
CA PHE A 148 13.11 -2.05 17.79
C PHE A 148 11.99 -1.10 17.35
N LYS A 149 12.25 0.20 17.45
CA LYS A 149 11.31 1.23 16.99
C LYS A 149 11.69 1.73 15.61
N GLY A 150 10.69 1.78 14.71
CA GLY A 150 10.82 2.35 13.37
C GLY A 150 10.76 3.88 13.39
N TYR A 151 11.75 4.50 12.77
CA TYR A 151 11.81 5.94 12.56
C TYR A 151 11.60 6.28 11.09
N SER A 152 11.09 7.46 10.80
CA SER A 152 10.92 7.92 9.42
C SER A 152 12.23 7.90 8.65
N GLN A 153 12.22 7.30 7.46
CA GLN A 153 13.38 7.21 6.57
C GLN A 153 13.91 8.60 6.23
N ASP A 154 13.01 9.48 5.82
CA ASP A 154 13.28 10.86 5.45
C ASP A 154 12.12 11.79 5.83
N ARG A 155 12.24 13.08 5.51
CA ARG A 155 11.21 14.09 5.82
C ARG A 155 10.10 14.18 4.78
N ILE A 156 10.32 13.64 3.58
CA ILE A 156 9.40 13.72 2.44
C ILE A 156 8.44 12.54 2.49
N THR A 157 8.94 11.32 2.35
CA THR A 157 8.12 10.11 2.34
C THR A 157 7.59 9.73 3.72
N LYS A 158 8.29 10.15 4.78
CA LYS A 158 7.97 9.82 6.19
C LYS A 158 7.77 8.31 6.43
N ARG A 159 8.31 7.48 5.53
CA ARG A 159 8.17 6.02 5.57
C ARG A 159 8.82 5.46 6.83
N LYS A 160 8.08 4.67 7.61
CA LYS A 160 8.57 3.99 8.81
C LYS A 160 8.74 2.51 8.60
N PHE A 161 7.89 1.89 7.78
CA PHE A 161 7.95 0.47 7.43
C PHE A 161 7.35 0.23 6.04
N GLN A 162 7.56 -0.97 5.52
CA GLN A 162 6.95 -1.54 4.33
C GLN A 162 6.58 -2.99 4.62
N ILE A 163 5.50 -3.48 4.02
CA ILE A 163 5.09 -4.88 4.06
C ILE A 163 4.94 -5.34 2.61
N GLY A 164 5.51 -6.49 2.31
CA GLY A 164 5.46 -7.08 0.98
C GLY A 164 6.68 -6.80 0.12
N ASP A 165 6.55 -7.07 -1.17
CA ASP A 165 7.64 -6.90 -2.13
C ASP A 165 8.03 -5.42 -2.27
N ARG A 166 9.27 -5.12 -1.87
CA ARG A 166 9.83 -3.77 -1.94
C ARG A 166 10.21 -3.34 -3.36
N ALA A 167 10.25 -4.27 -4.31
CA ALA A 167 10.44 -3.97 -5.72
C ALA A 167 9.14 -3.52 -6.41
N ALA A 168 7.98 -3.70 -5.75
CA ALA A 168 6.71 -3.20 -6.24
C ALA A 168 6.77 -1.67 -6.39
N VAL A 169 6.63 -1.20 -7.61
CA VAL A 169 6.55 0.21 -7.94
C VAL A 169 5.08 0.59 -8.02
N ALA A 170 4.70 1.70 -7.38
CA ALA A 170 3.34 2.22 -7.53
C ALA A 170 3.10 2.51 -9.02
N ASP A 171 2.03 1.95 -9.57
CA ASP A 171 1.57 2.29 -10.90
C ASP A 171 1.13 3.76 -10.94
N THR A 172 1.66 4.49 -11.89
CA THR A 172 1.34 5.91 -12.14
C THR A 172 0.81 6.13 -13.54
N THR A 173 0.57 5.04 -14.28
CA THR A 173 0.03 5.08 -15.63
C THR A 173 -1.48 5.32 -15.55
N ALA A 174 -2.00 6.24 -16.32
CA ALA A 174 -3.43 6.46 -16.41
C ALA A 174 -4.06 5.39 -17.31
N PRO A 175 -5.27 4.89 -17.00
CA PRO A 175 -5.98 3.99 -17.89
C PRO A 175 -6.36 4.69 -19.20
N GLU A 176 -6.31 3.96 -20.30
CA GLU A 176 -6.66 4.45 -21.63
C GLU A 176 -7.78 3.60 -22.24
N VAL A 177 -8.54 4.17 -23.18
CA VAL A 177 -9.52 3.42 -23.99
C VAL A 177 -8.82 2.82 -25.19
N GLU A 178 -8.71 1.49 -25.25
CA GLU A 178 -8.07 0.77 -26.35
C GLU A 178 -8.97 0.62 -27.58
N SER A 179 -10.27 0.37 -27.33
CA SER A 179 -11.24 0.20 -28.40
C SER A 179 -12.65 0.50 -27.93
N THR A 180 -13.54 0.77 -28.90
CA THR A 180 -14.95 1.08 -28.63
C THR A 180 -15.86 0.29 -29.53
N SER A 181 -17.08 0.02 -29.08
CA SER A 181 -18.19 -0.50 -29.93
C SER A 181 -19.47 0.25 -29.58
N PRO A 182 -20.05 1.03 -30.49
CA PRO A 182 -19.59 1.26 -31.86
C PRO A 182 -18.21 1.92 -31.94
N GLU A 183 -17.52 1.77 -33.07
CA GLU A 183 -16.27 2.47 -33.36
C GLU A 183 -16.51 3.98 -33.52
N GLU A 184 -15.45 4.79 -33.37
CA GLU A 184 -15.51 6.24 -33.62
C GLU A 184 -16.02 6.54 -35.02
N GLY A 185 -17.06 7.38 -35.12
CA GLY A 185 -17.76 7.69 -36.38
C GLY A 185 -18.62 6.55 -36.93
N GLY A 186 -18.73 5.44 -36.23
CA GLY A 186 -19.47 4.26 -36.64
C GLY A 186 -21.01 4.44 -36.60
N THR A 187 -21.72 3.42 -37.10
CA THR A 187 -23.17 3.38 -37.04
C THR A 187 -23.64 2.36 -36.01
N ALA A 188 -24.61 2.75 -35.19
CA ALA A 188 -25.20 1.90 -34.16
C ALA A 188 -26.70 1.71 -34.36
N ALA A 189 -27.24 0.64 -33.76
CA ALA A 189 -28.68 0.45 -33.68
C ALA A 189 -29.33 1.54 -32.82
N LYS A 190 -30.55 1.99 -33.21
CA LYS A 190 -31.33 2.96 -32.42
C LYS A 190 -32.20 2.35 -31.33
N ALA A 191 -32.29 1.01 -31.29
CA ALA A 191 -33.18 0.30 -30.36
C ALA A 191 -32.76 0.48 -28.90
N ALA A 192 -33.71 0.38 -27.97
CA ALA A 192 -33.43 0.22 -26.56
C ALA A 192 -32.58 -1.03 -26.32
N GLY A 193 -31.70 -0.99 -25.33
CA GLY A 193 -30.72 -2.05 -25.04
C GLY A 193 -29.46 -1.98 -25.91
N LEU A 194 -29.23 -0.88 -26.63
CA LEU A 194 -27.96 -0.64 -27.32
C LEU A 194 -26.83 -0.66 -26.29
N LYS A 195 -25.80 -1.46 -26.57
CA LYS A 195 -24.56 -1.51 -25.75
C LYS A 195 -23.50 -0.64 -26.39
N ILE A 196 -22.96 0.24 -25.62
CA ILE A 196 -21.81 1.09 -26.01
C ILE A 196 -20.67 0.67 -25.09
N ASP A 197 -19.68 0.00 -25.64
CA ASP A 197 -18.59 -0.62 -24.92
C ASP A 197 -17.28 0.17 -25.10
N PHE A 198 -16.56 0.35 -24.04
CA PHE A 198 -15.21 0.93 -24.00
C PHE A 198 -14.30 -0.11 -23.36
N VAL A 199 -13.41 -0.70 -24.14
CA VAL A 199 -12.39 -1.64 -23.65
C VAL A 199 -11.21 -0.82 -23.13
N MET A 200 -10.83 -1.07 -21.88
CA MET A 200 -9.77 -0.34 -21.20
C MET A 200 -8.43 -1.09 -21.27
N SER A 201 -7.33 -0.36 -21.26
CA SER A 201 -5.95 -0.89 -21.24
C SER A 201 -5.69 -1.72 -19.98
N GLU A 202 -6.32 -1.36 -18.87
CA GLU A 202 -6.12 -1.96 -17.57
C GLU A 202 -7.41 -2.07 -16.76
N ASP A 203 -7.32 -2.66 -15.56
CA ASP A 203 -8.45 -2.79 -14.65
C ASP A 203 -8.87 -1.45 -14.05
N ILE A 204 -10.19 -1.21 -14.06
CA ILE A 204 -10.79 0.01 -13.52
C ILE A 204 -11.41 -0.26 -12.14
N LEU A 205 -11.28 0.69 -11.23
CA LEU A 205 -11.97 0.68 -9.95
C LEU A 205 -13.49 0.79 -10.18
N ALA A 206 -14.20 -0.32 -10.02
CA ALA A 206 -15.62 -0.46 -10.38
C ALA A 206 -16.51 0.62 -9.75
N ASP A 207 -16.23 1.03 -8.53
CA ASP A 207 -16.99 2.06 -7.79
C ASP A 207 -16.88 3.45 -8.44
N THR A 208 -15.92 3.68 -9.33
CA THR A 208 -15.77 4.92 -10.07
C THR A 208 -16.55 4.94 -11.40
N VAL A 209 -17.03 3.77 -11.86
CA VAL A 209 -17.81 3.62 -13.08
C VAL A 209 -19.29 3.88 -12.78
N ILE A 210 -19.59 5.14 -12.58
CA ILE A 210 -20.92 5.63 -12.24
C ILE A 210 -21.42 6.63 -13.29
N LYS A 211 -22.72 6.83 -13.33
CA LYS A 211 -23.36 7.71 -14.31
C LYS A 211 -22.87 9.17 -14.22
N ALA A 212 -22.47 9.63 -13.04
CA ALA A 212 -21.91 10.97 -12.84
C ALA A 212 -20.57 11.20 -13.59
N ASN A 213 -19.84 10.13 -13.88
CA ASN A 213 -18.56 10.16 -14.61
C ASN A 213 -18.71 9.85 -16.09
N THR A 214 -19.94 9.76 -16.59
CA THR A 214 -20.27 9.51 -18.00
C THR A 214 -21.31 10.50 -18.48
N ILE A 215 -21.16 10.97 -19.71
CA ILE A 215 -22.17 11.87 -20.35
C ILE A 215 -22.50 11.29 -21.72
N MET A 216 -23.78 11.23 -22.05
CA MET A 216 -24.26 10.93 -23.39
C MET A 216 -25.16 12.06 -23.86
N ALA A 217 -24.92 12.62 -25.05
CA ALA A 217 -25.69 13.74 -25.57
C ALA A 217 -25.80 13.66 -27.10
N LYS A 218 -26.79 14.33 -27.68
CA LYS A 218 -26.84 14.58 -29.11
C LYS A 218 -25.78 15.59 -29.53
N ALA A 219 -25.05 15.31 -30.60
CA ALA A 219 -23.99 16.20 -31.07
C ALA A 219 -24.49 17.56 -31.53
N ALA A 220 -25.70 17.57 -32.18
CA ALA A 220 -26.23 18.75 -32.84
C ALA A 220 -26.67 19.88 -31.90
N ASP A 221 -27.28 19.52 -30.75
CA ASP A 221 -27.91 20.49 -29.84
C ASP A 221 -27.49 20.30 -28.40
N GLN A 222 -26.56 19.35 -28.13
CA GLN A 222 -26.05 18.99 -26.83
C GLN A 222 -27.11 18.52 -25.81
N THR A 223 -28.30 18.11 -26.34
CA THR A 223 -29.36 17.54 -25.49
C THR A 223 -28.84 16.27 -24.82
N VAL A 224 -28.76 16.29 -23.49
CA VAL A 224 -28.28 15.14 -22.70
C VAL A 224 -29.32 14.02 -22.75
N PHE A 225 -28.84 12.81 -23.06
CA PHE A 225 -29.61 11.58 -22.98
C PHE A 225 -29.31 10.89 -21.66
N THR A 226 -30.33 10.67 -20.84
CA THR A 226 -30.18 10.15 -19.46
C THR A 226 -30.63 8.71 -19.30
N ASP A 227 -31.29 8.13 -20.35
CA ASP A 227 -31.94 6.82 -20.25
C ASP A 227 -30.98 5.68 -20.60
N TYR A 228 -29.92 5.55 -19.81
CA TYR A 228 -28.93 4.47 -19.90
C TYR A 228 -28.42 4.06 -18.52
N ASN A 229 -27.93 2.84 -18.40
CA ASN A 229 -27.21 2.32 -17.26
C ASN A 229 -25.72 2.19 -17.57
N VAL A 230 -24.89 2.30 -16.56
CA VAL A 230 -23.43 2.13 -16.67
C VAL A 230 -23.01 0.94 -15.82
N SER A 231 -22.09 0.12 -16.33
CA SER A 231 -21.53 -1.02 -15.62
C SER A 231 -20.08 -1.26 -16.03
N TYR A 232 -19.30 -1.88 -15.14
CA TYR A 232 -17.96 -2.37 -15.42
C TYR A 232 -17.95 -3.90 -15.48
N ILE A 233 -17.29 -4.46 -16.47
CA ILE A 233 -17.13 -5.91 -16.69
C ILE A 233 -15.64 -6.20 -16.55
N SER A 234 -15.23 -6.64 -15.37
CA SER A 234 -13.81 -6.87 -15.05
C SER A 234 -13.16 -7.95 -15.90
N ALA A 235 -13.90 -9.02 -16.22
CA ALA A 235 -13.37 -10.12 -17.05
C ALA A 235 -12.86 -9.69 -18.43
N THR A 236 -13.38 -8.58 -18.97
CA THR A 236 -13.02 -8.02 -20.28
C THR A 236 -12.55 -6.58 -20.20
N LYS A 237 -12.31 -6.06 -18.98
CA LYS A 237 -11.92 -4.67 -18.71
C LYS A 237 -12.81 -3.65 -19.43
N THR A 238 -14.12 -3.91 -19.50
CA THR A 238 -15.02 -3.13 -20.35
C THR A 238 -15.96 -2.25 -19.53
N ILE A 239 -15.97 -0.95 -19.78
CA ILE A 239 -17.02 -0.03 -19.33
C ILE A 239 -18.15 -0.10 -20.36
N ARG A 240 -19.35 -0.43 -19.91
CA ARG A 240 -20.52 -0.59 -20.75
C ARG A 240 -21.62 0.38 -20.36
N LEU A 241 -22.07 1.18 -21.33
CA LEU A 241 -23.33 1.90 -21.24
C LEU A 241 -24.41 1.10 -21.99
N THR A 242 -25.56 0.90 -21.35
CA THR A 242 -26.70 0.20 -21.96
C THR A 242 -27.90 1.13 -21.96
N THR A 243 -28.41 1.51 -23.15
CA THR A 243 -29.57 2.39 -23.24
C THR A 243 -30.82 1.68 -22.75
N THR A 244 -31.66 2.36 -21.99
CA THR A 244 -32.97 1.84 -21.54
C THR A 244 -34.11 2.24 -22.47
N GLU A 245 -33.91 3.32 -23.20
CA GLU A 245 -34.84 3.82 -24.21
C GLU A 245 -34.21 3.84 -25.62
N ALA A 246 -35.04 3.91 -26.67
CA ALA A 246 -34.58 4.00 -28.04
C ALA A 246 -33.97 5.38 -28.33
N LEU A 247 -32.89 5.39 -29.10
CA LEU A 247 -32.27 6.61 -29.59
C LEU A 247 -33.02 7.18 -30.80
N ALA A 248 -32.87 8.47 -31.06
CA ALA A 248 -33.42 9.09 -32.27
C ALA A 248 -32.72 8.51 -33.50
N ALA A 249 -33.46 8.31 -34.58
CA ALA A 249 -32.94 7.80 -35.87
C ALA A 249 -32.01 8.83 -36.54
N SER A 250 -31.04 8.34 -37.30
CA SER A 250 -30.11 9.17 -38.11
C SER A 250 -29.52 10.35 -37.34
N THR A 251 -29.20 10.12 -36.06
CA THR A 251 -28.73 11.16 -35.12
C THR A 251 -27.35 10.83 -34.62
N GLU A 252 -26.46 11.82 -34.68
CA GLU A 252 -25.11 11.68 -34.07
C GLU A 252 -25.21 11.89 -32.57
N TYR A 253 -24.60 10.96 -31.82
CA TYR A 253 -24.45 11.00 -30.37
C TYR A 253 -22.99 11.11 -29.98
N VAL A 254 -22.73 11.82 -28.88
CA VAL A 254 -21.44 11.94 -28.25
C VAL A 254 -21.52 11.28 -26.88
N VAL A 255 -20.58 10.38 -26.57
CA VAL A 255 -20.39 9.81 -25.24
C VAL A 255 -19.06 10.23 -24.70
N ILE A 256 -19.04 10.74 -23.47
CA ILE A 256 -17.84 11.21 -22.79
C ILE A 256 -17.64 10.34 -21.54
N LEU A 257 -16.44 9.77 -21.39
CA LEU A 257 -15.94 9.22 -20.14
C LEU A 257 -15.08 10.28 -19.47
N GLY A 258 -15.38 10.61 -18.22
CA GLY A 258 -14.70 11.68 -17.47
C GLY A 258 -13.57 11.18 -16.59
N MET A 259 -12.74 12.12 -16.12
CA MET A 259 -11.58 11.87 -15.22
C MET A 259 -11.96 11.37 -13.81
N GLY A 260 -13.24 11.26 -13.50
CA GLY A 260 -13.71 10.63 -12.28
C GLY A 260 -13.56 9.10 -12.29
N ILE A 261 -13.41 8.48 -13.48
CA ILE A 261 -13.09 7.06 -13.65
C ILE A 261 -11.60 6.87 -13.35
N LYS A 262 -11.27 5.86 -12.54
CA LYS A 262 -9.92 5.60 -12.06
C LYS A 262 -9.57 4.12 -12.19
N ASP A 263 -8.28 3.83 -12.32
CA ASP A 263 -7.74 2.48 -12.18
C ASP A 263 -7.72 2.01 -10.70
N LEU A 264 -7.21 0.80 -10.45
CA LEU A 264 -7.09 0.24 -9.10
C LEU A 264 -6.06 1.00 -8.22
N ASN A 265 -5.15 1.75 -8.82
CA ASN A 265 -4.10 2.54 -8.13
C ASN A 265 -4.53 3.99 -7.89
N GLY A 266 -5.70 4.39 -8.41
CA GLY A 266 -6.28 5.72 -8.24
C GLY A 266 -5.88 6.72 -9.33
N ASN A 267 -5.18 6.29 -10.40
CA ASN A 267 -4.86 7.15 -11.54
C ASN A 267 -6.12 7.46 -12.34
N PRO A 268 -6.40 8.74 -12.63
CA PRO A 268 -7.62 9.12 -13.35
C PRO A 268 -7.49 8.85 -14.86
N LEU A 269 -8.60 8.42 -15.46
CA LEU A 269 -8.74 8.36 -16.91
C LEU A 269 -8.59 9.75 -17.54
N GLU A 270 -7.82 9.87 -18.63
CA GLU A 270 -7.91 11.07 -19.47
C GLU A 270 -9.29 11.09 -20.15
N PRO A 271 -10.01 12.24 -20.15
CA PRO A 271 -11.34 12.29 -20.72
C PRO A 271 -11.38 11.78 -22.15
N TYR A 272 -12.23 10.78 -22.40
CA TYR A 272 -12.37 10.16 -23.72
C TYR A 272 -13.71 10.53 -24.33
N VAL A 273 -13.73 10.84 -25.62
CA VAL A 273 -14.93 11.24 -26.37
C VAL A 273 -15.14 10.26 -27.52
N LEU A 274 -16.29 9.60 -27.54
CA LEU A 274 -16.77 8.75 -28.64
C LEU A 274 -17.92 9.43 -29.37
N LYS A 275 -17.89 9.46 -30.71
CA LYS A 275 -18.99 9.87 -31.53
C LYS A 275 -19.47 8.70 -32.40
N PHE A 276 -20.77 8.54 -32.51
CA PHE A 276 -21.37 7.56 -33.41
C PHE A 276 -22.72 8.05 -33.88
N THR A 277 -23.20 7.51 -35.02
CA THR A 277 -24.51 7.86 -35.63
C THR A 277 -25.46 6.68 -35.52
N THR A 278 -26.71 6.93 -35.18
CA THR A 278 -27.75 5.89 -35.17
C THR A 278 -28.26 5.63 -36.60
N GLY A 279 -28.63 4.39 -36.88
CA GLY A 279 -29.25 4.00 -38.12
C GLY A 279 -30.61 4.70 -38.36
N SER A 280 -31.11 4.60 -39.58
CA SER A 280 -32.41 5.15 -40.00
C SER A 280 -33.61 4.42 -39.39
#